data_6e23f2249f0a02034ee3fcf3e93387ad
#
_entry.id   6e23f2249f0a02034ee3fcf3e93387ad
#
_cell.length_a   1.000
_cell.length_b   1.000
_cell.length_c   1.000
_cell.angle_alpha   90.00
_cell.angle_beta   90.00
_cell.angle_gamma   90.00
#
_symmetry.space_group_name_H-M   'P 1'
#
loop_
_entity.id
_entity.type
_entity.pdbx_description
1 polymer ?
#
loop_
_entity_poly.entity_id
_entity_poly.type
_entity_poly.pdbx_seq_one_letter_code
_entity_poly.pdbx_strand_id
1 'polypeptide(L)'
;LRTVPSRIALILAQPVGDVEKVVYFAGYVVKSVNQAAKEEILFNLDSEFKAKVKSATDEKTQDRLRELLTATKKEIEEIKPTKIFDELTYHRYAMKYGTCFEAGIGADALYEIFKNMDLKVIEGEIVKQLEKCGALEREKAEKRLSLIRAFQIAGIRPEWMFLTTIPVIPPG
;
A
#
# COMPACT_ATOMS: atom_id res chain seq x y z
N LEU A 1 -6.21 -16.67 5.74
CA LEU A 1 -6.75 -15.32 5.93
C LEU A 1 -7.46 -15.15 7.29
N ARG A 2 -8.30 -16.09 7.69
CA ARG A 2 -9.14 -15.98 8.90
C ARG A 2 -8.49 -16.47 10.21
N THR A 3 -7.19 -16.72 10.21
CA THR A 3 -6.46 -16.95 11.47
C THR A 3 -6.32 -15.62 12.24
N VAL A 4 -6.40 -15.66 13.56
CA VAL A 4 -6.23 -14.46 14.40
C VAL A 4 -4.92 -14.61 15.20
N PRO A 5 -3.92 -13.75 14.93
CA PRO A 5 -3.87 -12.73 13.88
C PRO A 5 -3.62 -13.32 12.48
N SER A 6 -4.16 -12.68 11.43
CA SER A 6 -3.88 -13.06 10.05
C SER A 6 -2.43 -12.75 9.69
N ARG A 7 -1.64 -13.76 9.35
CA ARG A 7 -0.22 -13.59 8.99
C ARG A 7 -0.04 -12.74 7.74
N ILE A 8 -0.89 -12.93 6.73
CA ILE A 8 -0.87 -12.16 5.48
C ILE A 8 -1.14 -10.68 5.78
N ALA A 9 -2.22 -10.38 6.51
CA ALA A 9 -2.58 -9.01 6.87
C ALA A 9 -1.48 -8.34 7.73
N LEU A 10 -0.86 -9.10 8.62
CA LEU A 10 0.22 -8.60 9.48
C LEU A 10 1.48 -8.24 8.67
N ILE A 11 1.88 -9.09 7.73
CA ILE A 11 3.04 -8.82 6.86
C ILE A 11 2.77 -7.61 5.96
N LEU A 12 1.57 -7.48 5.40
CA LEU A 12 1.19 -6.34 4.57
C LEU A 12 0.98 -5.05 5.37
N ALA A 13 0.86 -5.15 6.71
CA ALA A 13 0.45 -4.05 7.60
C ALA A 13 -0.91 -3.45 7.21
N GLN A 14 -1.84 -4.30 6.76
CA GLN A 14 -3.17 -3.90 6.34
C GLN A 14 -4.25 -4.59 7.21
N PRO A 15 -5.44 -3.97 7.38
CA PRO A 15 -6.56 -4.62 8.04
C PRO A 15 -6.98 -5.91 7.31
N VAL A 16 -7.37 -6.94 8.07
CA VAL A 16 -7.80 -8.24 7.50
C VAL A 16 -8.96 -8.06 6.51
N GLY A 17 -9.94 -7.21 6.86
CA GLY A 17 -11.09 -6.95 6.00
C GLY A 17 -10.72 -6.32 4.65
N ASP A 18 -9.67 -5.50 4.59
CA ASP A 18 -9.22 -4.93 3.32
C ASP A 18 -8.45 -5.97 2.48
N VAL A 19 -7.66 -6.84 3.12
CA VAL A 19 -7.03 -7.98 2.42
C VAL A 19 -8.09 -8.94 1.88
N GLU A 20 -9.18 -9.18 2.63
CA GLU A 20 -10.31 -9.99 2.15
C GLU A 20 -10.97 -9.36 0.92
N LYS A 21 -11.16 -8.05 0.88
CA LYS A 21 -11.70 -7.36 -0.32
C LYS A 21 -10.85 -7.64 -1.55
N VAL A 22 -9.52 -7.60 -1.42
CA VAL A 22 -8.62 -7.91 -2.55
C VAL A 22 -8.82 -9.35 -3.02
N VAL A 23 -8.82 -10.32 -2.10
CA VAL A 23 -8.98 -11.74 -2.43
C VAL A 23 -10.32 -12.05 -3.08
N TYR A 24 -11.39 -11.38 -2.65
CA TYR A 24 -12.74 -11.53 -3.20
C TYR A 24 -13.07 -10.55 -4.37
N PHE A 25 -12.05 -9.98 -4.98
CA PHE A 25 -12.17 -9.09 -6.15
C PHE A 25 -13.02 -7.82 -5.90
N ALA A 26 -13.07 -7.35 -4.65
CA ALA A 26 -13.78 -6.13 -4.24
C ALA A 26 -12.83 -4.97 -3.87
N GLY A 27 -11.52 -5.14 -4.07
CA GLY A 27 -10.52 -4.13 -3.79
C GLY A 27 -9.23 -4.36 -4.57
N TYR A 28 -8.48 -3.29 -4.77
CA TYR A 28 -7.21 -3.27 -5.49
C TYR A 28 -6.06 -3.02 -4.53
N VAL A 29 -5.00 -3.80 -4.63
CA VAL A 29 -3.77 -3.61 -3.87
C VAL A 29 -2.68 -3.00 -4.75
N VAL A 30 -1.99 -1.99 -4.24
CA VAL A 30 -0.84 -1.38 -4.92
C VAL A 30 0.34 -2.33 -4.87
N LYS A 31 0.79 -2.82 -6.03
CA LYS A 31 1.93 -3.73 -6.18
C LYS A 31 3.25 -2.98 -6.13
N SER A 32 3.35 -1.92 -6.89
CA SER A 32 4.55 -1.09 -6.99
C SER A 32 4.20 0.39 -7.14
N VAL A 33 5.12 1.24 -6.73
CA VAL A 33 5.01 2.70 -6.85
C VAL A 33 6.24 3.20 -7.58
N ASN A 34 6.02 3.96 -8.66
CA ASN A 34 7.08 4.67 -9.37
C ASN A 34 7.36 5.98 -8.65
N GLN A 35 8.40 5.99 -7.83
CA GLN A 35 8.75 7.15 -7.02
C GLN A 35 9.13 8.36 -7.86
N ALA A 36 9.84 8.16 -8.99
CA ALA A 36 10.23 9.26 -9.89
C ALA A 36 9.00 9.93 -10.51
N ALA A 37 8.05 9.14 -11.02
CA ALA A 37 6.79 9.68 -11.56
C ALA A 37 5.96 10.40 -10.50
N LYS A 38 5.97 9.88 -9.26
CA LYS A 38 5.29 10.50 -8.13
C LYS A 38 5.87 11.86 -7.77
N GLU A 39 7.19 11.98 -7.74
CA GLU A 39 7.91 13.23 -7.48
C GLU A 39 7.70 14.25 -8.60
N GLU A 40 7.71 13.80 -9.85
CA GLU A 40 7.44 14.64 -11.02
C GLU A 40 6.02 15.23 -10.98
N ILE A 41 5.02 14.42 -10.66
CA ILE A 41 3.63 14.89 -10.53
C ILE A 41 3.51 15.89 -9.38
N LEU A 42 4.13 15.62 -8.23
CA LEU A 42 4.13 16.57 -7.10
C LEU A 42 4.77 17.91 -7.46
N PHE A 43 5.89 17.88 -8.19
CA PHE A 43 6.58 19.09 -8.65
C PHE A 43 5.73 19.89 -9.64
N ASN A 44 5.12 19.22 -10.61
CA ASN A 44 4.23 19.85 -11.59
C ASN A 44 3.01 20.47 -10.93
N LEU A 45 2.37 19.76 -9.99
CA LEU A 45 1.27 20.28 -9.21
C LEU A 45 1.66 21.54 -8.44
N ASP A 46 2.78 21.53 -7.74
CA ASP A 46 3.24 22.71 -6.98
C ASP A 46 3.48 23.93 -7.88
N SER A 47 4.05 23.72 -9.06
CA SER A 47 4.29 24.81 -10.02
C SER A 47 3.01 25.38 -10.62
N GLU A 48 2.07 24.50 -11.03
CA GLU A 48 0.76 24.91 -11.55
C GLU A 48 -0.07 25.66 -10.51
N PHE A 49 -0.14 25.15 -9.27
CA PHE A 49 -0.90 25.81 -8.21
C PHE A 49 -0.27 27.14 -7.79
N LYS A 50 1.05 27.24 -7.74
CA LYS A 50 1.75 28.53 -7.51
C LYS A 50 1.40 29.57 -8.57
N ALA A 51 1.32 29.15 -9.83
CA ALA A 51 0.93 30.02 -10.95
C ALA A 51 -0.54 30.45 -10.79
N LYS A 52 -1.46 29.52 -10.50
CA LYS A 52 -2.90 29.79 -10.32
C LYS A 52 -3.18 30.69 -9.09
N VAL A 53 -2.46 30.49 -7.99
CA VAL A 53 -2.59 31.33 -6.78
C VAL A 53 -2.11 32.76 -7.06
N LYS A 54 -1.02 32.92 -7.84
CA LYS A 54 -0.55 34.28 -8.23
C LYS A 54 -1.51 35.01 -9.17
N SER A 55 -2.26 34.28 -9.99
CA SER A 55 -3.26 34.87 -10.91
C SER A 55 -4.62 35.11 -10.26
N ALA A 56 -4.89 34.50 -9.10
CA ALA A 56 -6.16 34.67 -8.39
C ALA A 56 -6.16 36.02 -7.62
N THR A 57 -7.14 36.86 -7.92
CA THR A 57 -7.29 38.20 -7.33
C THR A 57 -8.07 38.18 -6.01
N ASP A 58 -8.82 37.10 -5.74
CA ASP A 58 -9.69 36.97 -4.57
C ASP A 58 -9.09 36.03 -3.53
N GLU A 59 -9.04 36.48 -2.27
CA GLU A 59 -8.47 35.75 -1.13
C GLU A 59 -9.20 34.41 -0.89
N LYS A 60 -10.52 34.39 -1.03
CA LYS A 60 -11.32 33.16 -0.92
C LYS A 60 -10.96 32.12 -1.99
N THR A 61 -10.63 32.57 -3.19
CA THR A 61 -10.21 31.69 -4.29
C THR A 61 -8.80 31.13 -4.02
N GLN A 62 -7.91 31.95 -3.47
CA GLN A 62 -6.57 31.51 -3.07
C GLN A 62 -6.61 30.44 -1.98
N ASP A 63 -7.48 30.61 -0.96
CA ASP A 63 -7.61 29.62 0.11
C ASP A 63 -8.19 28.30 -0.39
N ARG A 64 -9.20 28.32 -1.25
CA ARG A 64 -9.73 27.13 -1.90
C ARG A 64 -8.68 26.39 -2.74
N LEU A 65 -7.83 27.12 -3.45
CA LEU A 65 -6.72 26.53 -4.21
C LEU A 65 -5.69 25.86 -3.29
N ARG A 66 -5.37 26.46 -2.15
CA ARG A 66 -4.46 25.88 -1.14
C ARG A 66 -5.04 24.59 -0.54
N GLU A 67 -6.33 24.62 -0.22
CA GLU A 67 -7.04 23.42 0.28
C GLU A 67 -7.02 22.28 -0.76
N LEU A 68 -7.32 22.58 -2.02
CA LEU A 68 -7.26 21.61 -3.12
C LEU A 68 -5.85 21.03 -3.31
N LEU A 69 -4.82 21.88 -3.25
CA LEU A 69 -3.43 21.42 -3.35
C LEU A 69 -3.10 20.47 -2.19
N THR A 70 -3.50 20.82 -0.97
CA THR A 70 -3.25 20.01 0.21
C THR A 70 -3.97 18.66 0.12
N ALA A 71 -5.23 18.66 -0.35
CA ALA A 71 -6.01 17.45 -0.57
C ALA A 71 -5.37 16.56 -1.65
N THR A 72 -4.96 17.14 -2.78
CA THR A 72 -4.32 16.41 -3.88
C THR A 72 -2.98 15.82 -3.45
N LYS A 73 -2.18 16.55 -2.68
CA LYS A 73 -0.93 16.02 -2.12
C LYS A 73 -1.18 14.82 -1.20
N LYS A 74 -2.18 14.88 -0.35
CA LYS A 74 -2.58 13.76 0.50
C LYS A 74 -3.00 12.54 -0.32
N GLU A 75 -3.80 12.73 -1.39
CA GLU A 75 -4.17 11.64 -2.30
C GLU A 75 -2.93 10.93 -2.87
N ILE A 76 -1.93 11.71 -3.31
CA ILE A 76 -0.68 11.15 -3.86
C ILE A 76 0.16 10.48 -2.76
N GLU A 77 0.22 11.04 -1.56
CA GLU A 77 0.93 10.46 -0.42
C GLU A 77 0.31 9.14 0.06
N GLU A 78 -1.01 8.96 -0.10
CA GLU A 78 -1.69 7.71 0.20
C GLU A 78 -1.31 6.56 -0.74
N ILE A 79 -0.81 6.86 -1.95
CA ILE A 79 -0.32 5.85 -2.88
C ILE A 79 1.02 5.32 -2.37
N LYS A 80 0.96 4.19 -1.66
CA LYS A 80 2.10 3.48 -1.08
C LYS A 80 2.04 2.01 -1.46
N PRO A 81 3.18 1.31 -1.52
CA PRO A 81 3.19 -0.13 -1.70
C PRO A 81 2.29 -0.82 -0.66
N THR A 82 1.63 -1.89 -1.04
CA THR A 82 0.68 -2.67 -0.21
C THR A 82 -0.60 -1.95 0.23
N LYS A 83 -0.78 -0.67 -0.13
CA LYS A 83 -2.04 0.04 0.16
C LYS A 83 -3.19 -0.58 -0.63
N ILE A 84 -4.34 -0.71 0.02
CA ILE A 84 -5.55 -1.27 -0.59
C ILE A 84 -6.55 -0.15 -0.80
N PHE A 85 -7.11 -0.11 -2.00
CA PHE A 85 -8.16 0.82 -2.41
C PHE A 85 -9.43 0.06 -2.77
N ASP A 86 -10.57 0.67 -2.54
CA ASP A 86 -11.84 0.23 -3.12
C ASP A 86 -11.88 0.53 -4.63
N GLU A 87 -12.80 -0.08 -5.35
CA GLU A 87 -12.91 0.03 -6.79
C GLU A 87 -13.06 1.48 -7.27
N LEU A 88 -13.92 2.26 -6.61
CA LEU A 88 -14.14 3.67 -6.97
C LEU A 88 -12.90 4.53 -6.78
N THR A 89 -12.22 4.38 -5.65
CA THR A 89 -10.98 5.11 -5.34
C THR A 89 -9.87 4.70 -6.30
N TYR A 90 -9.75 3.40 -6.59
CA TYR A 90 -8.78 2.91 -7.57
C TYR A 90 -8.97 3.53 -8.94
N HIS A 91 -10.18 3.49 -9.50
CA HIS A 91 -10.45 4.08 -10.81
C HIS A 91 -10.18 5.57 -10.85
N ARG A 92 -10.56 6.30 -9.81
CA ARG A 92 -10.26 7.73 -9.68
C ARG A 92 -8.75 8.00 -9.67
N TYR A 93 -7.97 7.22 -8.92
CA TYR A 93 -6.53 7.40 -8.83
C TYR A 93 -5.82 6.90 -10.09
N ALA A 94 -6.28 5.82 -10.70
CA ALA A 94 -5.74 5.32 -11.96
C ALA A 94 -5.91 6.33 -13.11
N MET A 95 -7.04 7.03 -13.17
CA MET A 95 -7.25 8.10 -14.16
C MET A 95 -6.36 9.32 -13.93
N LYS A 96 -6.12 9.68 -12.66
CA LYS A 96 -5.34 10.87 -12.32
C LYS A 96 -3.82 10.60 -12.25
N TYR A 97 -3.43 9.43 -11.73
CA TYR A 97 -2.06 9.11 -11.30
C TYR A 97 -1.60 7.74 -11.81
N GLY A 98 -2.18 7.23 -12.89
CA GLY A 98 -1.92 5.88 -13.39
C GLY A 98 -0.46 5.57 -13.73
N THR A 99 0.35 6.60 -14.02
CA THR A 99 1.80 6.45 -14.24
C THR A 99 2.61 6.28 -12.96
N CYS A 100 2.02 6.62 -11.80
CA CYS A 100 2.72 6.58 -10.51
C CYS A 100 2.73 5.22 -9.86
N PHE A 101 1.77 4.35 -10.15
CA PHE A 101 1.62 3.08 -9.45
C PHE A 101 1.04 1.99 -10.32
N GLU A 102 1.35 0.78 -9.95
CA GLU A 102 0.74 -0.43 -10.49
C GLU A 102 -0.06 -1.11 -9.40
N ALA A 103 -1.31 -1.45 -9.69
CA ALA A 103 -2.19 -2.15 -8.76
C ALA A 103 -2.70 -3.45 -9.38
N GLY A 104 -3.13 -4.37 -8.53
CA GLY A 104 -3.71 -5.63 -8.92
C GLY A 104 -4.86 -6.03 -8.02
N ILE A 105 -5.58 -7.06 -8.43
CA ILE A 105 -6.74 -7.60 -7.75
C ILE A 105 -6.60 -9.11 -7.59
N GLY A 106 -7.25 -9.67 -6.60
CA GLY A 106 -7.25 -11.11 -6.36
C GLY A 106 -6.02 -11.64 -5.62
N ALA A 107 -6.01 -12.94 -5.40
CA ALA A 107 -4.91 -13.62 -4.70
C ALA A 107 -3.59 -13.58 -5.48
N ASP A 108 -3.65 -13.51 -6.82
CA ASP A 108 -2.47 -13.46 -7.67
C ASP A 108 -1.67 -12.17 -7.46
N ALA A 109 -2.35 -11.03 -7.30
CA ALA A 109 -1.70 -9.76 -7.00
C ALA A 109 -0.97 -9.80 -5.65
N LEU A 110 -1.59 -10.43 -4.64
CA LEU A 110 -0.96 -10.64 -3.34
C LEU A 110 0.25 -11.58 -3.46
N TYR A 111 0.12 -12.67 -4.20
CA TYR A 111 1.21 -13.61 -4.44
C TYR A 111 2.42 -12.91 -5.08
N GLU A 112 2.21 -12.08 -6.11
CA GLU A 112 3.27 -11.30 -6.74
C GLU A 112 3.98 -10.36 -5.76
N ILE A 113 3.20 -9.65 -4.91
CA ILE A 113 3.77 -8.78 -3.87
C ILE A 113 4.67 -9.60 -2.94
N PHE A 114 4.17 -10.74 -2.44
CA PHE A 114 4.91 -11.59 -1.51
C PHE A 114 6.15 -12.23 -2.14
N LYS A 115 6.09 -12.58 -3.43
CA LYS A 115 7.21 -13.12 -4.19
C LYS A 115 8.35 -12.11 -4.37
N ASN A 116 8.00 -10.83 -4.56
CA ASN A 116 8.97 -9.75 -4.76
C ASN A 116 9.40 -9.06 -3.46
N MET A 117 8.88 -9.51 -2.31
CA MET A 117 9.10 -8.90 -1.01
C MET A 117 10.49 -9.26 -0.45
N ASP A 118 11.29 -8.25 -0.14
CA ASP A 118 12.54 -8.44 0.60
C ASP A 118 12.31 -8.26 2.10
N LEU A 119 12.39 -9.37 2.84
CA LEU A 119 12.16 -9.39 4.29
C LEU A 119 13.20 -8.56 5.06
N LYS A 120 14.43 -8.42 4.55
CA LYS A 120 15.49 -7.64 5.22
C LYS A 120 15.19 -6.14 5.13
N VAL A 121 14.71 -5.69 3.97
CA VAL A 121 14.31 -4.29 3.76
C VAL A 121 13.15 -3.94 4.68
N ILE A 122 12.13 -4.81 4.73
CA ILE A 122 10.95 -4.60 5.58
C ILE A 122 11.31 -4.62 7.07
N GLU A 123 12.20 -5.51 7.48
CA GLU A 123 12.71 -5.51 8.86
C GLU A 123 13.34 -4.16 9.22
N GLY A 124 14.21 -3.62 8.35
CA GLY A 124 14.84 -2.32 8.55
C GLY A 124 13.83 -1.17 8.62
N GLU A 125 12.77 -1.21 7.81
CA GLU A 125 11.68 -0.21 7.86
C GLU A 125 10.89 -0.28 9.16
N ILE A 126 10.56 -1.48 9.63
CA ILE A 126 9.84 -1.66 10.90
C ILE A 126 10.66 -1.20 12.09
N VAL A 127 11.95 -1.49 12.11
CA VAL A 127 12.86 -1.03 13.19
C VAL A 127 12.86 0.51 13.25
N LYS A 128 12.98 1.18 12.11
CA LYS A 128 12.89 2.65 12.03
C LYS A 128 11.51 3.18 12.45
N GLN A 129 10.45 2.45 12.15
CA GLN A 129 9.09 2.80 12.56
C GLN A 129 8.93 2.68 14.08
N LEU A 130 9.48 1.64 14.70
CA LEU A 130 9.42 1.41 16.15
C LEU A 130 10.04 2.55 16.97
N GLU A 131 11.04 3.26 16.41
CA GLU A 131 11.64 4.41 17.06
C GLU A 131 10.73 5.63 17.13
N LYS A 132 9.71 5.71 16.25
CA LYS A 132 8.86 6.89 16.06
C LYS A 132 7.40 6.68 16.45
N CYS A 133 6.95 5.43 16.65
CA CYS A 133 5.54 5.13 16.83
C CYS A 133 5.08 5.17 18.30
N GLY A 134 3.77 5.43 18.49
CA GLY A 134 3.10 5.38 19.80
C GLY A 134 2.85 3.94 20.28
N ALA A 135 2.40 3.79 21.54
CA ALA A 135 2.30 2.50 22.21
C ALA A 135 1.44 1.45 21.48
N LEU A 136 0.29 1.84 20.92
CA LEU A 136 -0.61 0.93 20.19
C LEU A 136 -0.04 0.47 18.83
N GLU A 137 0.62 1.38 18.12
CA GLU A 137 1.27 1.06 16.85
C GLU A 137 2.52 0.19 17.08
N ARG A 138 3.20 0.43 18.19
CA ARG A 138 4.38 -0.32 18.61
C ARG A 138 4.08 -1.80 18.78
N GLU A 139 3.01 -2.15 19.49
CA GLU A 139 2.62 -3.56 19.69
C GLU A 139 2.37 -4.28 18.35
N LYS A 140 1.69 -3.61 17.40
CA LYS A 140 1.47 -4.16 16.05
C LYS A 140 2.79 -4.32 15.27
N ALA A 141 3.67 -3.33 15.35
CA ALA A 141 4.96 -3.36 14.68
C ALA A 141 5.87 -4.45 15.27
N GLU A 142 5.88 -4.67 16.59
CA GLU A 142 6.63 -5.73 17.27
C GLU A 142 6.14 -7.12 16.84
N LYS A 143 4.82 -7.34 16.77
CA LYS A 143 4.23 -8.59 16.27
C LYS A 143 4.63 -8.85 14.81
N ARG A 144 4.60 -7.81 13.97
CA ARG A 144 5.04 -7.89 12.57
C ARG A 144 6.52 -8.23 12.47
N LEU A 145 7.36 -7.56 13.24
CA LEU A 145 8.80 -7.79 13.28
C LEU A 145 9.14 -9.21 13.71
N SER A 146 8.49 -9.70 14.78
CA SER A 146 8.65 -11.08 15.26
C SER A 146 8.30 -12.10 14.18
N LEU A 147 7.21 -11.89 13.43
CA LEU A 147 6.81 -12.77 12.34
C LEU A 147 7.84 -12.76 11.22
N ILE A 148 8.33 -11.59 10.78
CA ILE A 148 9.32 -11.47 9.71
C ILE A 148 10.63 -12.15 10.09
N ARG A 149 11.10 -11.96 11.32
CA ARG A 149 12.28 -12.65 11.83
C ARG A 149 12.10 -14.16 11.89
N ALA A 150 10.94 -14.64 12.28
CA ALA A 150 10.64 -16.07 12.26
C ALA A 150 10.72 -16.66 10.84
N PHE A 151 10.22 -15.96 9.82
CA PHE A 151 10.38 -16.37 8.42
C PHE A 151 11.84 -16.43 7.99
N GLN A 152 12.63 -15.41 8.36
CA GLN A 152 14.07 -15.37 8.02
C GLN A 152 14.85 -16.49 8.69
N ILE A 153 14.62 -16.73 9.98
CA ILE A 153 15.30 -17.80 10.74
C ILE A 153 14.93 -19.18 10.19
N ALA A 154 13.66 -19.39 9.86
CA ALA A 154 13.19 -20.65 9.30
C ALA A 154 13.54 -20.85 7.82
N GLY A 155 14.07 -19.83 7.14
CA GLY A 155 14.34 -19.88 5.69
C GLY A 155 13.08 -20.01 4.84
N ILE A 156 11.92 -19.60 5.38
CA ILE A 156 10.63 -19.70 4.69
C ILE A 156 10.41 -18.44 3.85
N ARG A 157 10.06 -18.64 2.57
CA ARG A 157 9.70 -17.54 1.69
C ARG A 157 8.23 -17.15 1.90
N PRO A 158 7.92 -15.82 1.96
CA PRO A 158 6.56 -15.36 2.24
C PRO A 158 5.51 -15.86 1.25
N GLU A 159 5.86 -16.00 -0.02
CA GLU A 159 4.93 -16.50 -1.06
C GLU A 159 4.52 -17.96 -0.86
N TRP A 160 5.23 -18.74 -0.04
CA TRP A 160 4.83 -20.12 0.27
C TRP A 160 3.55 -20.22 1.13
N MET A 161 3.04 -19.08 1.62
CA MET A 161 1.72 -19.04 2.24
C MET A 161 0.57 -19.18 1.23
N PHE A 162 0.85 -19.09 -0.07
CA PHE A 162 -0.13 -19.22 -1.14
C PHE A 162 0.02 -20.60 -1.79
N LEU A 163 -1.08 -21.33 -1.89
CA LEU A 163 -1.13 -22.61 -2.55
C LEU A 163 -1.37 -22.37 -4.06
N THR A 164 -0.41 -22.75 -4.87
CA THR A 164 -0.51 -22.69 -6.34
C THR A 164 -1.03 -24.01 -6.93
N THR A 165 -0.99 -25.10 -6.15
CA THR A 165 -1.43 -26.41 -6.58
C THR A 165 -2.22 -27.08 -5.45
N ILE A 166 -3.40 -27.59 -5.77
CA ILE A 166 -4.25 -28.31 -4.81
C ILE A 166 -4.12 -29.81 -5.13
N PRO A 167 -3.68 -30.65 -4.16
CA PRO A 167 -3.66 -32.10 -4.37
C PRO A 167 -5.09 -32.63 -4.46
N VAL A 168 -5.39 -33.39 -5.49
CA VAL A 168 -6.68 -34.02 -5.72
C VAL A 168 -6.52 -35.54 -5.49
N ILE A 169 -7.44 -36.11 -4.72
CA ILE A 169 -7.51 -37.57 -4.57
C ILE A 169 -8.00 -38.15 -5.90
N PRO A 170 -7.29 -39.13 -6.51
CA PRO A 170 -7.78 -39.75 -7.72
C PRO A 170 -9.12 -40.45 -7.48
N PRO A 171 -10.02 -40.48 -8.46
CA PRO A 171 -11.26 -41.23 -8.34
C PRO A 171 -10.95 -42.70 -8.11
N GLY A 172 -11.59 -43.31 -7.11
CA GLY A 172 -11.46 -44.71 -6.78
C GLY A 172 -12.12 -45.64 -7.80
#